data_46b3cf98ab567662d16808d8dade236f
#
_entry.id   46b3cf98ab567662d16808d8dade236f
#
_cell.length_a   1.000
_cell.length_b   1.000
_cell.length_c   1.000
_cell.angle_alpha   90.00
_cell.angle_beta   90.00
_cell.angle_gamma   90.00
#
_symmetry.space_group_name_H-M   'P 1'
#
loop_
_entity.id
_entity.type
_entity.pdbx_description
1 polymer ?
#
loop_
_entity_poly.entity_id
_entity_poly.type
_entity_poly.pdbx_seq_one_letter_code
_entity_poly.pdbx_strand_id
1 'polypeptide(L)'
;MVKSKPRPSTSATSTAEAAPADVSLLAVDLGGSKCEMAVYHAADGSFSGFARYASRDFAGVEAVLRRYRDERGPLPKRLALAVAGVVDGADAYLTNLPWRLESENLRRTFALDSLLLVNDLTAVCAALPFFTADDLVVLQEGEVHADAPAAVLAPGTGLGEGMLFIGDDCRHALGGEGGHCDFAPATDEQIELLRFMRRHHESVSYEMLAAGPGMIHLYEFCRQTSDLAESPEVAARLADAADKTPIIVASALAADFCPLCRKTVALFLEILGAEAGNLALKIYARRGLYLAGGILPRMVGKISFAPFLAAFRNKKMMSTLLATIPIFLVRHPYPALVGVARLADKHEHHG
;
A
#
# COMPACT_ATOMS: atom_id res chain seq x y z
N MET A 1 -57.01 -36.82 53.41
CA MET A 1 -56.17 -37.67 52.52
C MET A 1 -56.42 -37.24 51.07
N VAL A 2 -55.56 -36.45 50.51
CA VAL A 2 -55.63 -36.00 49.12
C VAL A 2 -54.46 -36.62 48.41
N LYS A 3 -54.69 -37.49 47.44
CA LYS A 3 -53.66 -38.16 46.64
C LYS A 3 -53.16 -37.19 45.56
N SER A 4 -51.89 -36.85 45.58
CA SER A 4 -51.19 -36.13 44.55
C SER A 4 -50.85 -37.07 43.39
N LYS A 5 -51.19 -36.64 42.14
CA LYS A 5 -50.74 -37.25 40.89
C LYS A 5 -49.31 -36.81 40.52
N PRO A 6 -48.49 -37.67 39.94
CA PRO A 6 -47.20 -37.31 39.44
C PRO A 6 -47.29 -36.49 38.13
N ARG A 7 -46.50 -35.48 37.99
CA ARG A 7 -46.30 -34.72 36.72
C ARG A 7 -45.39 -35.50 35.74
N PRO A 8 -45.62 -35.39 34.43
CA PRO A 8 -44.76 -36.01 33.44
C PRO A 8 -43.45 -35.20 33.30
N SER A 9 -42.32 -35.89 33.24
CA SER A 9 -41.01 -35.36 32.94
C SER A 9 -40.93 -34.96 31.47
N THR A 10 -40.79 -33.68 31.19
CA THR A 10 -40.40 -33.17 29.87
C THR A 10 -38.90 -33.36 29.69
N SER A 11 -38.52 -34.29 28.83
CA SER A 11 -37.14 -34.39 28.31
C SER A 11 -36.86 -33.16 27.47
N ALA A 12 -35.96 -32.29 27.94
CA ALA A 12 -35.38 -31.21 27.16
C ALA A 12 -34.44 -31.84 26.11
N THR A 13 -34.89 -31.86 24.88
CA THR A 13 -34.03 -32.07 23.71
C THR A 13 -33.12 -30.86 23.63
N SER A 14 -31.84 -31.04 24.00
CA SER A 14 -30.76 -30.13 23.70
C SER A 14 -30.61 -30.02 22.18
N THR A 15 -31.13 -28.96 21.61
CA THR A 15 -30.72 -28.54 20.27
C THR A 15 -29.27 -28.09 20.39
N ALA A 16 -28.35 -28.92 19.88
CA ALA A 16 -26.97 -28.49 19.66
C ALA A 16 -27.03 -27.26 18.73
N GLU A 17 -26.71 -26.09 19.27
CA GLU A 17 -26.45 -24.92 18.49
C GLU A 17 -25.34 -25.28 17.50
N ALA A 18 -25.66 -25.27 16.22
CA ALA A 18 -24.65 -25.43 15.16
C ALA A 18 -23.58 -24.37 15.40
N ALA A 19 -22.31 -24.78 15.50
CA ALA A 19 -21.18 -23.86 15.55
C ALA A 19 -21.34 -22.87 14.40
N PRO A 20 -21.08 -21.56 14.63
CA PRO A 20 -21.20 -20.57 13.57
C PRO A 20 -20.36 -21.04 12.38
N ALA A 21 -20.96 -21.01 11.18
CA ALA A 21 -20.30 -21.36 9.95
C ALA A 21 -18.97 -20.59 9.90
N ASP A 22 -17.88 -21.28 9.57
CA ASP A 22 -16.55 -20.67 9.43
C ASP A 22 -16.63 -19.60 8.32
N VAL A 23 -16.78 -18.34 8.73
CA VAL A 23 -16.94 -17.19 7.85
C VAL A 23 -15.54 -16.74 7.42
N SER A 24 -14.80 -17.64 6.77
CA SER A 24 -13.50 -17.35 6.21
C SER A 24 -13.61 -16.75 4.81
N LEU A 25 -12.65 -15.89 4.45
CA LEU A 25 -12.52 -15.36 3.10
C LEU A 25 -11.07 -15.47 2.61
N LEU A 26 -10.88 -15.63 1.30
CA LEU A 26 -9.56 -15.51 0.69
C LEU A 26 -9.30 -14.04 0.38
N ALA A 27 -8.33 -13.46 1.08
CA ALA A 27 -7.80 -12.12 0.79
C ALA A 27 -6.64 -12.24 -0.21
N VAL A 28 -6.63 -11.37 -1.21
CA VAL A 28 -5.64 -11.35 -2.29
C VAL A 28 -5.12 -9.93 -2.48
N ASP A 29 -3.80 -9.74 -2.49
CA ASP A 29 -3.10 -8.54 -2.95
C ASP A 29 -2.49 -8.85 -4.32
N LEU A 30 -3.09 -8.28 -5.37
CA LEU A 30 -2.77 -8.57 -6.76
C LEU A 30 -1.99 -7.41 -7.38
N GLY A 31 -0.67 -7.50 -7.32
CA GLY A 31 0.24 -6.55 -7.96
C GLY A 31 0.77 -7.04 -9.30
N GLY A 32 1.36 -6.12 -10.08
CA GLY A 32 1.97 -6.43 -11.37
C GLY A 32 3.17 -7.39 -11.29
N SER A 33 3.89 -7.41 -10.17
CA SER A 33 5.07 -8.26 -9.98
C SER A 33 4.81 -9.48 -9.13
N LYS A 34 3.92 -9.38 -8.14
CA LYS A 34 3.60 -10.42 -7.17
C LYS A 34 2.11 -10.46 -6.88
N CYS A 35 1.62 -11.64 -6.57
CA CYS A 35 0.31 -11.89 -6.01
C CYS A 35 0.48 -12.53 -4.64
N GLU A 36 -0.04 -11.90 -3.59
CA GLU A 36 0.00 -12.39 -2.21
C GLU A 36 -1.40 -12.78 -1.78
N MET A 37 -1.52 -13.92 -1.09
CA MET A 37 -2.80 -14.50 -0.69
C MET A 37 -2.74 -15.01 0.73
N ALA A 38 -3.85 -14.90 1.46
CA ALA A 38 -4.05 -15.53 2.75
C ALA A 38 -5.55 -15.72 3.03
N VAL A 39 -5.88 -16.74 3.79
CA VAL A 39 -7.24 -16.94 4.32
C VAL A 39 -7.39 -16.10 5.58
N TYR A 40 -8.36 -15.20 5.58
CA TYR A 40 -8.76 -14.42 6.74
C TYR A 40 -9.92 -15.12 7.48
N HIS A 41 -9.81 -15.19 8.80
CA HIS A 41 -10.79 -15.77 9.71
C HIS A 41 -11.51 -14.64 10.46
N ALA A 42 -12.78 -14.39 10.12
CA ALA A 42 -13.54 -13.28 10.68
C ALA A 42 -13.78 -13.42 12.20
N ALA A 43 -13.80 -14.65 12.72
CA ALA A 43 -14.07 -14.94 14.13
C ALA A 43 -13.04 -14.34 15.09
N ASP A 44 -11.76 -14.31 14.71
CA ASP A 44 -10.64 -13.82 15.53
C ASP A 44 -9.75 -12.79 14.83
N GLY A 45 -10.03 -12.51 13.56
CA GLY A 45 -9.25 -11.58 12.73
C GLY A 45 -7.88 -12.10 12.31
N SER A 46 -7.62 -13.40 12.47
CA SER A 46 -6.34 -14.02 12.13
C SER A 46 -6.21 -14.33 10.64
N PHE A 47 -4.98 -14.60 10.19
CA PHE A 47 -4.67 -15.03 8.83
C PHE A 47 -3.93 -16.34 8.84
N SER A 48 -4.24 -17.20 7.87
CA SER A 48 -3.57 -18.48 7.64
C SER A 48 -3.33 -18.74 6.16
N GLY A 49 -2.62 -19.80 5.81
CA GLY A 49 -2.46 -20.23 4.42
C GLY A 49 -1.75 -19.22 3.53
N PHE A 50 -0.83 -18.43 4.06
CA PHE A 50 -0.06 -17.45 3.28
C PHE A 50 0.63 -18.10 2.08
N ALA A 51 0.51 -17.45 0.91
CA ALA A 51 1.23 -17.80 -0.29
C ALA A 51 1.61 -16.53 -1.07
N ARG A 52 2.71 -16.64 -1.83
CA ARG A 52 3.19 -15.57 -2.71
C ARG A 52 3.58 -16.19 -4.04
N TYR A 53 3.09 -15.60 -5.12
CA TYR A 53 3.37 -16.01 -6.49
C TYR A 53 3.93 -14.84 -7.29
N ALA A 54 4.82 -15.10 -8.25
CA ALA A 54 5.24 -14.11 -9.23
C ALA A 54 4.13 -13.96 -10.28
N SER A 55 3.51 -12.80 -10.39
CA SER A 55 2.35 -12.59 -11.28
C SER A 55 2.68 -12.94 -12.74
N ARG A 56 3.89 -12.64 -13.20
CA ARG A 56 4.37 -12.91 -14.58
C ARG A 56 4.40 -14.40 -14.96
N ASP A 57 4.37 -15.32 -13.99
CA ASP A 57 4.44 -16.76 -14.24
C ASP A 57 3.06 -17.35 -14.58
N PHE A 58 2.01 -16.52 -14.63
CA PHE A 58 0.62 -16.93 -14.83
C PHE A 58 -0.04 -16.14 -15.97
N ALA A 59 -1.02 -16.77 -16.62
CA ALA A 59 -1.78 -16.16 -17.70
C ALA A 59 -2.88 -15.20 -17.21
N GLY A 60 -3.29 -15.28 -15.92
CA GLY A 60 -4.35 -14.49 -15.34
C GLY A 60 -4.60 -14.88 -13.88
N VAL A 61 -5.47 -14.13 -13.20
CA VAL A 61 -5.78 -14.35 -11.79
C VAL A 61 -6.40 -15.72 -11.54
N GLU A 62 -7.20 -16.25 -12.49
CA GLU A 62 -7.79 -17.59 -12.38
C GLU A 62 -6.72 -18.68 -12.26
N ALA A 63 -5.62 -18.55 -13.02
CA ALA A 63 -4.53 -19.51 -12.96
C ALA A 63 -3.82 -19.46 -11.58
N VAL A 64 -3.64 -18.28 -11.01
CA VAL A 64 -3.08 -18.10 -9.66
C VAL A 64 -4.00 -18.70 -8.60
N LEU A 65 -5.32 -18.44 -8.68
CA LEU A 65 -6.31 -18.99 -7.75
C LEU A 65 -6.39 -20.53 -7.81
N ARG A 66 -6.32 -21.12 -9.02
CA ARG A 66 -6.24 -22.58 -9.17
C ARG A 66 -4.97 -23.13 -8.54
N ARG A 67 -3.83 -22.49 -8.77
CA ARG A 67 -2.55 -22.89 -8.17
C ARG A 67 -2.61 -22.87 -6.65
N TYR A 68 -3.16 -21.79 -6.07
CA TYR A 68 -3.35 -21.68 -4.62
C TYR A 68 -4.24 -22.81 -4.09
N ARG A 69 -5.37 -23.07 -4.74
CA ARG A 69 -6.30 -24.16 -4.40
C ARG A 69 -5.61 -25.53 -4.42
N ASP A 70 -4.80 -25.77 -5.46
CA ASP A 70 -4.13 -27.07 -5.63
C ASP A 70 -3.03 -27.29 -4.58
N GLU A 71 -2.44 -26.24 -4.04
CA GLU A 71 -1.41 -26.28 -3.00
C GLU A 71 -1.97 -26.23 -1.57
N ARG A 72 -3.09 -25.54 -1.35
CA ARG A 72 -3.59 -25.21 0.00
C ARG A 72 -4.95 -25.84 0.32
N GLY A 73 -5.60 -26.42 -0.65
CA GLY A 73 -6.95 -26.98 -0.50
C GLY A 73 -8.05 -26.08 -1.04
N PRO A 74 -9.31 -26.45 -0.80
CA PRO A 74 -10.48 -25.71 -1.32
C PRO A 74 -10.44 -24.24 -0.96
N LEU A 75 -10.82 -23.37 -1.90
CA LEU A 75 -10.94 -21.93 -1.64
C LEU A 75 -12.17 -21.67 -0.76
N PRO A 76 -12.07 -20.67 0.16
CA PRO A 76 -13.26 -20.08 0.75
C PRO A 76 -14.24 -19.61 -0.33
N LYS A 77 -15.51 -19.63 -0.04
CA LYS A 77 -16.54 -19.14 -0.98
C LYS A 77 -16.63 -17.61 -1.07
N ARG A 78 -15.89 -16.92 -0.21
CA ARG A 78 -15.75 -15.47 -0.18
C ARG A 78 -14.37 -15.11 -0.67
N LEU A 79 -14.28 -14.16 -1.61
CA LEU A 79 -13.02 -13.69 -2.19
C LEU A 79 -12.98 -12.16 -2.16
N ALA A 80 -11.86 -11.61 -1.72
CA ALA A 80 -11.61 -10.18 -1.73
C ALA A 80 -10.24 -9.88 -2.34
N LEU A 81 -10.21 -9.05 -3.40
CA LEU A 81 -8.99 -8.71 -4.12
C LEU A 81 -8.71 -7.21 -4.02
N ALA A 82 -7.52 -6.89 -3.51
CA ALA A 82 -6.88 -5.60 -3.68
C ALA A 82 -6.06 -5.64 -4.98
N VAL A 83 -6.34 -4.76 -5.93
CA VAL A 83 -5.78 -4.82 -7.29
C VAL A 83 -4.94 -3.57 -7.56
N ALA A 84 -3.68 -3.75 -7.94
CA ALA A 84 -2.81 -2.67 -8.41
C ALA A 84 -3.23 -2.26 -9.85
N GLY A 85 -4.31 -1.48 -9.93
CA GLY A 85 -4.92 -1.07 -11.19
C GLY A 85 -6.23 -0.32 -11.00
N VAL A 86 -6.93 -0.13 -12.10
CA VAL A 86 -8.21 0.57 -12.14
C VAL A 86 -9.33 -0.42 -11.84
N VAL A 87 -10.19 -0.08 -10.89
CA VAL A 87 -11.45 -0.79 -10.61
C VAL A 87 -12.58 0.04 -11.19
N ASP A 88 -13.34 -0.55 -12.12
CA ASP A 88 -14.47 0.08 -12.79
C ASP A 88 -15.73 -0.76 -12.59
N GLY A 89 -16.59 -0.31 -11.71
CA GLY A 89 -17.78 -1.06 -11.30
C GLY A 89 -17.41 -2.41 -10.68
N ALA A 90 -17.83 -3.50 -11.36
CA ALA A 90 -17.59 -4.87 -10.90
C ALA A 90 -16.31 -5.50 -11.50
N ASP A 91 -15.59 -4.81 -12.37
CA ASP A 91 -14.42 -5.29 -13.08
C ASP A 91 -13.16 -4.53 -12.68
N ALA A 92 -11.98 -5.11 -12.99
CA ALA A 92 -10.71 -4.44 -12.75
C ALA A 92 -9.71 -4.72 -13.87
N TYR A 93 -8.79 -3.77 -14.08
CA TYR A 93 -7.71 -3.83 -15.06
C TYR A 93 -6.39 -3.55 -14.37
N LEU A 94 -5.42 -4.45 -14.50
CA LEU A 94 -4.08 -4.19 -13.98
C LEU A 94 -3.32 -3.23 -14.90
N THR A 95 -2.62 -2.26 -14.32
CA THR A 95 -1.83 -1.29 -15.10
C THR A 95 -0.57 -1.90 -15.72
N ASN A 96 0.04 -2.88 -15.05
CA ASN A 96 1.33 -3.46 -15.42
C ASN A 96 1.26 -4.89 -15.96
N LEU A 97 0.07 -5.43 -16.18
CA LEU A 97 -0.18 -6.75 -16.75
C LEU A 97 -1.42 -6.68 -17.66
N PRO A 98 -1.48 -7.46 -18.74
CA PRO A 98 -2.64 -7.48 -19.62
C PRO A 98 -3.82 -8.28 -19.02
N TRP A 99 -4.01 -8.18 -17.70
CA TRP A 99 -5.04 -8.94 -17.00
C TRP A 99 -6.28 -8.08 -16.81
N ARG A 100 -7.41 -8.68 -17.15
CA ARG A 100 -8.73 -8.16 -16.86
C ARG A 100 -9.43 -9.13 -15.91
N LEU A 101 -9.96 -8.60 -14.84
CA LEU A 101 -10.75 -9.33 -13.85
C LEU A 101 -12.21 -9.04 -14.08
N GLU A 102 -12.97 -10.04 -14.47
CA GLU A 102 -14.43 -9.96 -14.64
C GLU A 102 -15.08 -10.67 -13.45
N SER A 103 -15.71 -9.90 -12.56
CA SER A 103 -16.27 -10.42 -11.30
C SER A 103 -17.23 -11.57 -11.51
N GLU A 104 -18.13 -11.47 -12.49
CA GLU A 104 -19.12 -12.52 -12.76
C GLU A 104 -18.47 -13.81 -13.25
N ASN A 105 -17.41 -13.71 -14.08
CA ASN A 105 -16.66 -14.87 -14.52
C ASN A 105 -15.93 -15.55 -13.33
N LEU A 106 -15.30 -14.78 -12.46
CA LEU A 106 -14.64 -15.31 -11.25
C LEU A 106 -15.64 -15.98 -10.30
N ARG A 107 -16.76 -15.32 -10.02
CA ARG A 107 -17.81 -15.87 -9.17
C ARG A 107 -18.32 -17.24 -9.67
N ARG A 108 -18.61 -17.31 -10.98
CA ARG A 108 -19.09 -18.55 -11.61
C ARG A 108 -17.99 -19.62 -11.65
N THR A 109 -16.74 -19.26 -12.00
CA THR A 109 -15.63 -20.22 -12.16
C THR A 109 -15.26 -20.90 -10.85
N PHE A 110 -15.30 -20.16 -9.74
CA PHE A 110 -14.92 -20.65 -8.42
C PHE A 110 -16.11 -20.91 -7.48
N ALA A 111 -17.34 -20.79 -7.97
CA ALA A 111 -18.59 -20.94 -7.20
C ALA A 111 -18.59 -20.09 -5.93
N LEU A 112 -18.23 -18.79 -6.07
CA LEU A 112 -18.13 -17.85 -4.96
C LEU A 112 -19.50 -17.30 -4.56
N ASP A 113 -19.76 -17.23 -3.27
CA ASP A 113 -20.94 -16.58 -2.71
C ASP A 113 -20.78 -15.05 -2.77
N SER A 114 -19.57 -14.52 -2.48
CA SER A 114 -19.29 -13.10 -2.57
C SER A 114 -17.88 -12.82 -3.16
N LEU A 115 -17.78 -11.69 -3.84
CA LEU A 115 -16.54 -11.18 -4.41
C LEU A 115 -16.47 -9.67 -4.23
N LEU A 116 -15.38 -9.18 -3.62
CA LEU A 116 -15.03 -7.78 -3.51
C LEU A 116 -13.78 -7.49 -4.34
N LEU A 117 -13.85 -6.48 -5.22
CA LEU A 117 -12.70 -5.89 -5.89
C LEU A 117 -12.50 -4.46 -5.41
N VAL A 118 -11.30 -4.11 -4.98
CA VAL A 118 -10.91 -2.74 -4.64
C VAL A 118 -9.52 -2.42 -5.18
N ASN A 119 -9.24 -1.15 -5.37
CA ASN A 119 -7.87 -0.72 -5.65
C ASN A 119 -6.96 -1.01 -4.43
N ASP A 120 -5.67 -1.34 -4.67
CA ASP A 120 -4.70 -1.73 -3.66
C ASP A 120 -4.46 -0.62 -2.61
N LEU A 121 -4.40 0.65 -3.02
CA LEU A 121 -4.28 1.79 -2.11
C LEU A 121 -5.53 1.97 -1.25
N THR A 122 -6.71 1.73 -1.81
CA THR A 122 -7.97 1.69 -1.04
C THR A 122 -7.87 0.64 0.07
N ALA A 123 -7.36 -0.54 -0.25
CA ALA A 123 -7.14 -1.59 0.74
C ALA A 123 -6.13 -1.16 1.81
N VAL A 124 -4.97 -0.59 1.43
CA VAL A 124 -3.98 -0.09 2.39
C VAL A 124 -4.58 0.97 3.33
N CYS A 125 -5.37 1.91 2.79
CA CYS A 125 -6.06 2.92 3.60
C CYS A 125 -7.04 2.29 4.60
N ALA A 126 -7.76 1.26 4.18
CA ALA A 126 -8.70 0.55 5.04
C ALA A 126 -8.01 -0.23 6.17
N ALA A 127 -6.73 -0.59 6.01
CA ALA A 127 -5.94 -1.28 7.02
C ALA A 127 -5.49 -0.36 8.18
N LEU A 128 -5.34 0.94 7.95
CA LEU A 128 -4.74 1.87 8.91
C LEU A 128 -5.29 1.78 10.34
N PRO A 129 -6.61 1.65 10.57
CA PRO A 129 -7.17 1.57 11.91
C PRO A 129 -6.84 0.27 12.67
N PHE A 130 -6.27 -0.71 11.98
CA PHE A 130 -5.97 -2.04 12.52
C PHE A 130 -4.47 -2.25 12.78
N PHE A 131 -3.63 -1.29 12.41
CA PHE A 131 -2.20 -1.34 12.72
C PHE A 131 -1.95 -1.08 14.19
N THR A 132 -1.04 -1.86 14.74
CA THR A 132 -0.51 -1.71 16.10
C THR A 132 0.79 -0.91 16.09
N ALA A 133 1.32 -0.58 17.26
CA ALA A 133 2.62 0.09 17.37
C ALA A 133 3.76 -0.72 16.72
N ASP A 134 3.67 -2.06 16.73
CA ASP A 134 4.68 -2.94 16.12
C ASP A 134 4.65 -2.90 14.60
N ASP A 135 3.54 -2.48 14.01
CA ASP A 135 3.37 -2.36 12.56
C ASP A 135 3.89 -1.03 11.99
N LEU A 136 4.29 -0.10 12.86
CA LEU A 136 4.61 1.27 12.50
C LEU A 136 5.99 1.69 13.00
N VAL A 137 6.69 2.52 12.24
CA VAL A 137 7.85 3.29 12.69
C VAL A 137 7.46 4.76 12.70
N VAL A 138 7.62 5.44 13.84
CA VAL A 138 7.38 6.87 13.94
C VAL A 138 8.56 7.62 13.32
N LEU A 139 8.30 8.40 12.26
CA LEU A 139 9.29 9.29 11.63
C LEU A 139 9.16 10.73 12.13
N GLN A 140 7.95 11.12 12.51
CA GLN A 140 7.64 12.40 13.15
C GLN A 140 6.59 12.16 14.22
N GLU A 141 6.87 12.58 15.44
CA GLU A 141 5.88 12.66 16.50
C GLU A 141 4.85 13.74 16.19
N GLY A 142 3.64 13.57 16.68
CA GLY A 142 2.56 14.54 16.50
C GLY A 142 1.31 14.16 17.29
N GLU A 143 0.26 14.96 17.14
CA GLU A 143 -1.02 14.74 17.78
C GLU A 143 -1.98 14.00 16.82
N VAL A 144 -2.36 12.77 17.19
CA VAL A 144 -3.34 11.99 16.41
C VAL A 144 -4.75 12.50 16.72
N HIS A 145 -5.40 13.10 15.74
CA HIS A 145 -6.82 13.45 15.81
C HIS A 145 -7.66 12.31 15.25
N ALA A 146 -8.32 11.56 16.12
CA ALA A 146 -8.99 10.31 15.80
C ALA A 146 -10.08 10.42 14.71
N ASP A 147 -10.77 11.56 14.67
CA ASP A 147 -11.89 11.83 13.74
C ASP A 147 -11.45 12.57 12.48
N ALA A 148 -10.16 12.88 12.35
CA ALA A 148 -9.61 13.54 11.17
C ALA A 148 -9.22 12.52 10.08
N PRO A 149 -9.10 12.98 8.81
CA PRO A 149 -8.58 12.15 7.74
C PRO A 149 -7.13 11.70 7.98
N ALA A 150 -6.79 10.53 7.43
CA ALA A 150 -5.41 10.06 7.28
C ALA A 150 -5.01 10.01 5.81
N ALA A 151 -3.74 10.28 5.52
CA ALA A 151 -3.16 10.17 4.19
C ALA A 151 -2.23 8.95 4.10
N VAL A 152 -2.18 8.31 2.94
CA VAL A 152 -1.21 7.27 2.58
C VAL A 152 -0.43 7.75 1.36
N LEU A 153 0.90 7.62 1.42
CA LEU A 153 1.81 7.83 0.29
C LEU A 153 2.69 6.59 0.15
N ALA A 154 2.66 5.95 -1.00
CA ALA A 154 3.24 4.62 -1.18
C ALA A 154 4.16 4.55 -2.41
N PRO A 155 5.46 4.95 -2.28
CA PRO A 155 6.43 4.78 -3.35
C PRO A 155 6.79 3.30 -3.53
N GLY A 156 6.52 2.80 -4.73
CA GLY A 156 6.78 1.44 -5.19
C GLY A 156 7.20 1.41 -6.64
N THR A 157 6.59 0.56 -7.47
CA THR A 157 6.70 0.60 -8.94
C THR A 157 6.10 1.90 -9.49
N GLY A 158 5.01 2.39 -8.86
CA GLY A 158 4.44 3.72 -9.04
C GLY A 158 4.49 4.52 -7.74
N LEU A 159 3.85 5.69 -7.73
CA LEU A 159 3.60 6.52 -6.55
C LEU A 159 2.11 6.50 -6.22
N GLY A 160 1.71 5.61 -5.33
CA GLY A 160 0.33 5.53 -4.88
C GLY A 160 -0.01 6.58 -3.83
N GLU A 161 -1.18 7.18 -3.97
CA GLU A 161 -1.76 8.09 -2.99
C GLU A 161 -3.12 7.59 -2.54
N GLY A 162 -3.38 7.65 -1.24
CA GLY A 162 -4.64 7.20 -0.69
C GLY A 162 -5.07 8.01 0.52
N MET A 163 -6.35 7.88 0.85
CA MET A 163 -7.01 8.68 1.88
C MET A 163 -7.95 7.80 2.69
N LEU A 164 -7.98 8.03 4.00
CA LEU A 164 -8.98 7.45 4.87
C LEU A 164 -9.76 8.60 5.53
N PHE A 165 -11.04 8.69 5.23
CA PHE A 165 -11.96 9.62 5.89
C PHE A 165 -12.70 8.90 7.01
N ILE A 166 -12.82 9.57 8.15
CA ILE A 166 -13.54 9.08 9.32
C ILE A 166 -14.84 9.86 9.43
N GLY A 167 -15.97 9.18 9.36
CA GLY A 167 -17.29 9.72 9.66
C GLY A 167 -17.84 9.14 10.96
N ASP A 168 -18.98 9.61 11.43
CA ASP A 168 -19.57 9.20 12.71
C ASP A 168 -19.83 7.68 12.76
N ASP A 169 -20.41 7.11 11.68
CA ASP A 169 -20.75 5.70 11.61
C ASP A 169 -19.96 4.91 10.55
N CYS A 170 -19.07 5.57 9.81
CA CYS A 170 -18.40 4.92 8.69
C CYS A 170 -16.95 5.39 8.50
N ARG A 171 -16.19 4.56 7.81
CA ARG A 171 -14.84 4.87 7.35
C ARG A 171 -14.79 4.68 5.85
N HIS A 172 -14.41 5.71 5.11
CA HIS A 172 -14.25 5.66 3.66
C HIS A 172 -12.77 5.67 3.30
N ALA A 173 -12.31 4.56 2.78
CA ALA A 173 -10.98 4.43 2.20
C ALA A 173 -11.05 4.68 0.70
N LEU A 174 -10.15 5.47 0.18
CA LEU A 174 -10.09 5.83 -1.23
C LEU A 174 -8.64 5.83 -1.71
N GLY A 175 -8.34 5.09 -2.75
CA GLY A 175 -7.13 5.23 -3.55
C GLY A 175 -7.32 6.33 -4.59
N GLY A 176 -6.29 7.11 -4.84
CA GLY A 176 -6.27 8.16 -5.86
C GLY A 176 -5.10 8.02 -6.80
N GLU A 177 -5.10 8.81 -7.87
CA GLU A 177 -4.03 8.85 -8.88
C GLU A 177 -3.16 10.11 -8.73
N GLY A 178 -2.98 10.56 -7.47
CA GLY A 178 -2.24 11.80 -7.15
C GLY A 178 -0.77 11.76 -7.56
N GLY A 179 -0.15 10.57 -7.61
CA GLY A 179 1.21 10.42 -8.12
C GLY A 179 1.41 10.93 -9.55
N HIS A 180 0.35 10.94 -10.36
CA HIS A 180 0.36 11.48 -11.74
C HIS A 180 0.17 12.99 -11.81
N CYS A 181 -0.04 13.69 -10.69
CA CYS A 181 -0.07 15.15 -10.68
C CYS A 181 1.28 15.73 -11.10
N ASP A 182 1.25 16.93 -11.67
CA ASP A 182 2.43 17.63 -12.11
C ASP A 182 3.43 17.87 -10.98
N PHE A 183 4.71 17.61 -11.25
CA PHE A 183 5.78 17.91 -10.33
C PHE A 183 5.92 19.41 -10.11
N ALA A 184 5.81 19.85 -8.87
CA ALA A 184 5.96 21.24 -8.46
C ALA A 184 7.31 21.44 -7.77
N PRO A 185 8.36 21.94 -8.47
CA PRO A 185 9.67 22.16 -7.89
C PRO A 185 9.62 23.23 -6.81
N ALA A 186 10.25 22.97 -5.66
CA ALA A 186 10.27 23.86 -4.50
C ALA A 186 11.64 24.53 -4.26
N THR A 187 12.71 24.07 -4.94
CA THR A 187 14.09 24.59 -4.83
C THR A 187 14.67 24.84 -6.22
N ASP A 188 15.75 25.63 -6.29
CA ASP A 188 16.45 25.89 -7.56
C ASP A 188 16.97 24.58 -8.19
N GLU A 189 17.49 23.64 -7.37
CA GLU A 189 17.90 22.31 -7.84
C GLU A 189 16.73 21.54 -8.48
N GLN A 190 15.55 21.61 -7.89
CA GLN A 190 14.35 20.96 -8.44
C GLN A 190 13.83 21.67 -9.69
N ILE A 191 14.01 22.98 -9.83
CA ILE A 191 13.72 23.71 -11.08
C ILE A 191 14.64 23.23 -12.20
N GLU A 192 15.93 23.06 -11.92
CA GLU A 192 16.88 22.49 -12.89
C GLU A 192 16.56 21.02 -13.22
N LEU A 193 16.13 20.21 -12.23
CA LEU A 193 15.64 18.85 -12.46
C LEU A 193 14.45 18.85 -13.40
N LEU A 194 13.46 19.74 -13.19
CA LEU A 194 12.31 19.84 -14.10
C LEU A 194 12.75 20.19 -15.52
N ARG A 195 13.69 21.13 -15.69
CA ARG A 195 14.26 21.48 -17.00
C ARG A 195 14.99 20.30 -17.64
N PHE A 196 15.73 19.53 -16.84
CA PHE A 196 16.41 18.31 -17.27
C PHE A 196 15.42 17.28 -17.79
N MET A 197 14.36 16.97 -17.05
CA MET A 197 13.32 16.02 -17.44
C MET A 197 12.56 16.45 -18.70
N ARG A 198 12.26 17.74 -18.83
CA ARG A 198 11.54 18.29 -19.98
C ARG A 198 12.30 18.29 -21.31
N ARG A 199 13.55 17.88 -21.31
CA ARG A 199 14.29 17.59 -22.57
C ARG A 199 13.75 16.36 -23.30
N HIS A 200 13.10 15.44 -22.54
CA HIS A 200 12.67 14.13 -23.06
C HIS A 200 11.19 13.81 -22.79
N HIS A 201 10.50 14.64 -21.97
CA HIS A 201 9.13 14.42 -21.57
C HIS A 201 8.31 15.70 -21.70
N GLU A 202 7.10 15.61 -22.25
CA GLU A 202 6.18 16.76 -22.38
C GLU A 202 5.63 17.21 -21.05
N SER A 203 5.35 16.26 -20.13
CA SER A 203 4.94 16.50 -18.75
C SER A 203 5.84 15.74 -17.79
N VAL A 204 5.94 16.20 -16.55
CA VAL A 204 6.70 15.54 -15.48
C VAL A 204 5.82 15.43 -14.26
N SER A 205 5.49 14.20 -13.88
CA SER A 205 4.68 13.93 -12.69
C SER A 205 5.56 13.62 -11.47
N TYR A 206 4.95 13.65 -10.28
CA TYR A 206 5.63 13.19 -9.07
C TYR A 206 6.07 11.73 -9.16
N GLU A 207 5.26 10.84 -9.75
CA GLU A 207 5.60 9.43 -9.94
C GLU A 207 6.88 9.25 -10.74
N MET A 208 7.10 10.04 -11.80
CA MET A 208 8.31 9.98 -12.63
C MET A 208 9.60 10.28 -11.85
N LEU A 209 9.51 10.85 -10.64
CA LEU A 209 10.64 11.23 -9.81
C LEU A 209 10.64 10.53 -8.45
N ALA A 210 9.47 10.30 -7.85
CA ALA A 210 9.31 9.81 -6.48
C ALA A 210 8.80 8.36 -6.42
N ALA A 211 8.88 7.60 -7.51
CA ALA A 211 8.70 6.15 -7.54
C ALA A 211 10.00 5.42 -7.86
N GLY A 212 9.99 4.08 -7.79
CA GLY A 212 11.18 3.27 -8.07
C GLY A 212 11.79 3.56 -9.44
N PRO A 213 11.04 3.43 -10.55
CA PRO A 213 11.55 3.74 -11.89
C PRO A 213 12.10 5.17 -12.05
N GLY A 214 11.63 6.11 -11.23
CA GLY A 214 12.11 7.50 -11.22
C GLY A 214 13.51 7.68 -10.67
N MET A 215 13.98 6.75 -9.83
CA MET A 215 15.27 6.86 -9.15
C MET A 215 16.45 7.02 -10.14
N ILE A 216 16.39 6.39 -11.31
CA ILE A 216 17.43 6.53 -12.33
C ILE A 216 17.47 7.93 -12.94
N HIS A 217 16.34 8.59 -13.12
CA HIS A 217 16.29 9.96 -13.63
C HIS A 217 16.97 10.93 -12.66
N LEU A 218 16.73 10.75 -11.36
CA LEU A 218 17.40 11.53 -10.30
C LEU A 218 18.90 11.23 -10.27
N TYR A 219 19.30 9.97 -10.46
CA TYR A 219 20.71 9.59 -10.51
C TYR A 219 21.43 10.25 -11.69
N GLU A 220 20.85 10.19 -12.89
CA GLU A 220 21.41 10.80 -14.09
C GLU A 220 21.47 12.33 -13.98
N PHE A 221 20.45 12.95 -13.41
CA PHE A 221 20.47 14.37 -13.09
C PHE A 221 21.61 14.71 -12.14
N CYS A 222 21.72 14.06 -10.99
CA CYS A 222 22.80 14.30 -10.03
C CYS A 222 24.18 14.07 -10.64
N ARG A 223 24.35 13.05 -11.48
CA ARG A 223 25.60 12.73 -12.17
C ARG A 223 26.04 13.86 -13.12
N GLN A 224 25.07 14.52 -13.78
CA GLN A 224 25.38 15.60 -14.74
C GLN A 224 25.52 16.96 -14.10
N THR A 225 24.97 17.20 -12.90
CA THR A 225 24.88 18.53 -12.30
C THR A 225 25.67 18.68 -11.00
N SER A 226 26.24 17.61 -10.46
CA SER A 226 27.09 17.70 -9.26
C SER A 226 28.55 17.33 -9.57
N ASP A 227 29.46 17.79 -8.73
CA ASP A 227 30.89 17.45 -8.80
C ASP A 227 31.22 16.06 -8.21
N LEU A 228 30.17 15.25 -7.89
CA LEU A 228 30.33 13.91 -7.31
C LEU A 228 30.77 12.92 -8.39
N ALA A 229 31.88 12.25 -8.16
CA ALA A 229 32.38 11.24 -9.07
C ALA A 229 31.45 10.00 -9.08
N GLU A 230 31.16 9.50 -10.27
CA GLU A 230 30.48 8.21 -10.43
C GLU A 230 31.41 7.06 -10.04
N SER A 231 30.94 6.15 -9.17
CA SER A 231 31.69 4.93 -8.84
C SER A 231 31.69 3.98 -10.04
N PRO A 232 32.89 3.56 -10.56
CA PRO A 232 32.95 2.63 -11.70
C PRO A 232 32.23 1.31 -11.44
N GLU A 233 32.26 0.80 -10.19
CA GLU A 233 31.54 -0.41 -9.81
C GLU A 233 30.03 -0.22 -9.88
N VAL A 234 29.52 0.90 -9.37
CA VAL A 234 28.08 1.22 -9.43
C VAL A 234 27.64 1.41 -10.87
N ALA A 235 28.41 2.14 -11.68
CA ALA A 235 28.13 2.35 -13.10
C ALA A 235 28.03 1.04 -13.87
N ALA A 236 28.98 0.11 -13.67
CA ALA A 236 28.95 -1.21 -14.31
C ALA A 236 27.69 -2.01 -13.91
N ARG A 237 27.33 -2.03 -12.63
CA ARG A 237 26.11 -2.71 -12.14
C ARG A 237 24.83 -2.09 -12.70
N LEU A 238 24.79 -0.77 -12.83
CA LEU A 238 23.64 -0.06 -13.40
C LEU A 238 23.49 -0.30 -14.91
N ALA A 239 24.58 -0.48 -15.64
CA ALA A 239 24.55 -0.76 -17.07
C ALA A 239 23.84 -2.10 -17.40
N ASP A 240 24.08 -3.13 -16.58
CA ASP A 240 23.59 -4.49 -16.82
C ASP A 240 22.21 -4.76 -16.19
N ALA A 241 21.71 -3.86 -15.32
CA ALA A 241 20.49 -4.12 -14.56
C ALA A 241 19.23 -3.63 -15.29
N ALA A 242 18.21 -4.51 -15.33
CA ALA A 242 16.87 -4.15 -15.78
C ALA A 242 16.17 -3.21 -14.78
N ASP A 243 16.29 -3.47 -13.46
CA ASP A 243 15.82 -2.59 -12.38
C ASP A 243 17.03 -1.97 -11.67
N LYS A 244 17.19 -0.68 -11.82
CA LYS A 244 18.33 0.09 -11.30
C LYS A 244 18.13 0.58 -9.88
N THR A 245 16.89 0.71 -9.44
CA THR A 245 16.52 1.23 -8.12
C THR A 245 17.16 0.47 -6.96
N PRO A 246 17.14 -0.88 -6.92
CA PRO A 246 17.78 -1.62 -5.83
C PRO A 246 19.29 -1.36 -5.73
N ILE A 247 19.97 -1.14 -6.86
CA ILE A 247 21.42 -0.87 -6.91
C ILE A 247 21.70 0.51 -6.33
N ILE A 248 21.00 1.55 -6.77
CA ILE A 248 21.15 2.92 -6.29
C ILE A 248 20.91 2.98 -4.78
N VAL A 249 19.78 2.40 -4.33
CA VAL A 249 19.43 2.38 -2.91
C VAL A 249 20.46 1.59 -2.09
N ALA A 250 20.84 0.38 -2.51
CA ALA A 250 21.84 -0.42 -1.78
C ALA A 250 23.20 0.30 -1.70
N SER A 251 23.66 0.92 -2.80
CA SER A 251 24.93 1.67 -2.83
C SER A 251 24.87 2.97 -2.00
N ALA A 252 23.71 3.56 -1.84
CA ALA A 252 23.51 4.70 -0.94
C ALA A 252 23.52 4.31 0.54
N LEU A 253 23.12 3.06 0.86
CA LEU A 253 22.97 2.55 2.22
C LEU A 253 24.17 1.74 2.72
N ALA A 254 25.15 1.45 1.87
CA ALA A 254 26.36 0.73 2.23
C ALA A 254 27.21 1.53 3.26
N ALA A 255 28.04 0.82 4.03
CA ALA A 255 28.94 1.46 5.00
C ALA A 255 29.96 2.40 4.29
N ASP A 256 30.47 1.97 3.16
CA ASP A 256 31.29 2.71 2.19
C ASP A 256 30.43 3.27 1.05
N PHE A 257 29.39 3.98 1.40
CA PHE A 257 28.38 4.43 0.47
C PHE A 257 28.93 5.22 -0.74
N CYS A 258 28.26 5.07 -1.89
CA CYS A 258 28.50 5.89 -3.06
C CYS A 258 27.90 7.30 -2.84
N PRO A 259 28.71 8.39 -2.85
CA PRO A 259 28.23 9.75 -2.60
C PRO A 259 27.14 10.17 -3.59
N LEU A 260 27.27 9.82 -4.88
CA LEU A 260 26.29 10.13 -5.91
C LEU A 260 24.95 9.41 -5.65
N CYS A 261 24.98 8.12 -5.28
CA CYS A 261 23.78 7.39 -4.88
C CYS A 261 23.12 7.99 -3.63
N ARG A 262 23.93 8.42 -2.66
CA ARG A 262 23.42 9.06 -1.42
C ARG A 262 22.75 10.41 -1.73
N LYS A 263 23.32 11.23 -2.61
CA LYS A 263 22.71 12.46 -3.12
C LYS A 263 21.39 12.18 -3.83
N THR A 264 21.36 11.16 -4.69
CA THR A 264 20.16 10.72 -5.41
C THR A 264 19.02 10.35 -4.45
N VAL A 265 19.32 9.53 -3.44
CA VAL A 265 18.32 9.13 -2.44
C VAL A 265 17.86 10.30 -1.58
N ALA A 266 18.75 11.25 -1.26
CA ALA A 266 18.38 12.46 -0.52
C ALA A 266 17.39 13.32 -1.33
N LEU A 267 17.65 13.54 -2.64
CA LEU A 267 16.77 14.28 -3.54
C LEU A 267 15.40 13.54 -3.72
N PHE A 268 15.41 12.21 -3.83
CA PHE A 268 14.20 11.41 -3.84
C PHE A 268 13.36 11.64 -2.57
N LEU A 269 13.97 11.58 -1.39
CA LEU A 269 13.29 11.80 -0.11
C LEU A 269 12.76 13.24 0.01
N GLU A 270 13.47 14.22 -0.53
CA GLU A 270 13.05 15.63 -0.54
C GLU A 270 11.79 15.81 -1.41
N ILE A 271 11.78 15.29 -2.63
CA ILE A 271 10.63 15.37 -3.55
C ILE A 271 9.42 14.63 -2.95
N LEU A 272 9.65 13.43 -2.43
CA LEU A 272 8.60 12.64 -1.76
C LEU A 272 8.02 13.37 -0.55
N GLY A 273 8.87 14.04 0.25
CA GLY A 273 8.45 14.84 1.40
C GLY A 273 7.62 16.06 1.00
N ALA A 274 7.97 16.71 -0.12
CA ALA A 274 7.21 17.83 -0.64
C ALA A 274 5.78 17.42 -1.05
N GLU A 275 5.62 16.29 -1.76
CA GLU A 275 4.30 15.76 -2.13
C GLU A 275 3.52 15.23 -0.92
N ALA A 276 4.18 14.56 0.00
CA ALA A 276 3.58 14.17 1.28
C ALA A 276 2.95 15.38 2.01
N GLY A 277 3.64 16.52 2.01
CA GLY A 277 3.11 17.77 2.57
C GLY A 277 1.93 18.35 1.78
N ASN A 278 1.95 18.24 0.46
CA ASN A 278 0.84 18.63 -0.40
C ASN A 278 -0.40 17.77 -0.12
N LEU A 279 -0.25 16.45 -0.09
CA LEU A 279 -1.33 15.51 0.19
C LEU A 279 -1.92 15.75 1.59
N ALA A 280 -1.06 15.90 2.61
CA ALA A 280 -1.51 16.17 3.98
C ALA A 280 -2.33 17.46 4.09
N LEU A 281 -1.96 18.51 3.36
CA LEU A 281 -2.72 19.77 3.32
C LEU A 281 -4.03 19.66 2.56
N LYS A 282 -4.04 18.97 1.40
CA LYS A 282 -5.23 18.81 0.55
C LYS A 282 -6.41 18.17 1.28
N ILE A 283 -6.14 17.17 2.13
CA ILE A 283 -7.17 16.44 2.86
C ILE A 283 -7.22 16.78 4.35
N TYR A 284 -6.36 17.69 4.82
CA TYR A 284 -6.24 18.03 6.24
C TYR A 284 -5.97 16.81 7.12
N ALA A 285 -4.92 16.05 6.81
CA ALA A 285 -4.61 14.72 7.33
C ALA A 285 -4.14 14.73 8.80
N ARG A 286 -4.93 15.27 9.73
CA ARG A 286 -4.55 15.41 11.14
C ARG A 286 -4.57 14.09 11.92
N ARG A 287 -5.14 13.02 11.37
CA ARG A 287 -4.98 11.69 11.95
C ARG A 287 -3.56 11.15 11.75
N GLY A 288 -2.89 11.54 10.68
CA GLY A 288 -1.52 11.19 10.35
C GLY A 288 -1.29 10.96 8.86
N LEU A 289 -0.01 11.02 8.49
CA LEU A 289 0.51 10.58 7.19
C LEU A 289 1.17 9.22 7.37
N TYR A 290 0.79 8.26 6.53
CA TYR A 290 1.32 6.90 6.53
C TYR A 290 2.12 6.65 5.25
N LEU A 291 3.41 6.35 5.40
CA LEU A 291 4.28 5.97 4.30
C LEU A 291 4.24 4.45 4.15
N ALA A 292 3.82 3.98 2.99
CA ALA A 292 3.74 2.55 2.66
C ALA A 292 4.67 2.22 1.48
N GLY A 293 4.52 1.04 0.88
CA GLY A 293 5.31 0.60 -0.27
C GLY A 293 6.66 -0.03 0.09
N GLY A 294 7.32 -0.60 -0.91
CA GLY A 294 8.48 -1.47 -0.69
C GLY A 294 9.84 -0.77 -0.63
N ILE A 295 9.93 0.52 -0.91
CA ILE A 295 11.22 1.25 -1.02
C ILE A 295 11.68 1.74 0.36
N LEU A 296 10.81 2.48 1.05
CA LEU A 296 11.17 3.20 2.28
C LEU A 296 11.53 2.31 3.48
N PRO A 297 10.90 1.13 3.71
CA PRO A 297 11.28 0.26 4.82
C PRO A 297 12.74 -0.19 4.79
N ARG A 298 13.35 -0.26 3.60
CA ARG A 298 14.77 -0.63 3.42
C ARG A 298 15.74 0.46 3.88
N MET A 299 15.27 1.70 3.97
CA MET A 299 16.05 2.90 4.29
C MET A 299 16.07 3.22 5.79
N VAL A 300 15.06 2.76 6.55
CA VAL A 300 14.91 3.05 7.98
C VAL A 300 16.13 2.56 8.76
N GLY A 301 16.65 3.44 9.63
CA GLY A 301 17.83 3.17 10.45
C GLY A 301 19.17 3.19 9.70
N LYS A 302 19.14 3.36 8.35
CA LYS A 302 20.35 3.38 7.51
C LYS A 302 20.63 4.74 6.87
N ILE A 303 19.60 5.55 6.66
CA ILE A 303 19.73 6.91 6.12
C ILE A 303 18.80 7.84 6.91
N SER A 304 19.19 9.11 6.95
CA SER A 304 18.38 10.15 7.59
C SER A 304 17.16 10.50 6.73
N PHE A 305 15.98 10.55 7.34
CA PHE A 305 14.77 11.10 6.74
C PHE A 305 14.66 12.63 6.88
N ALA A 306 15.72 13.31 7.34
CA ALA A 306 15.72 14.77 7.50
C ALA A 306 15.35 15.52 6.19
N PRO A 307 15.83 15.14 4.98
CA PRO A 307 15.40 15.78 3.74
C PRO A 307 13.89 15.67 3.50
N PHE A 308 13.31 14.50 3.74
CA PHE A 308 11.86 14.28 3.66
C PHE A 308 11.10 15.18 4.65
N LEU A 309 11.47 15.17 5.92
CA LEU A 309 10.80 15.93 6.96
C LEU A 309 10.92 17.45 6.74
N ALA A 310 12.07 17.91 6.28
CA ALA A 310 12.27 19.32 5.95
C ALA A 310 11.36 19.76 4.80
N ALA A 311 11.30 19.00 3.72
CA ALA A 311 10.47 19.29 2.56
C ALA A 311 8.96 19.18 2.89
N PHE A 312 8.56 18.17 3.67
CA PHE A 312 7.19 18.01 4.19
C PHE A 312 6.71 19.27 4.91
N ARG A 313 7.54 19.80 5.80
CA ARG A 313 7.21 20.99 6.61
C ARG A 313 7.36 22.30 5.87
N ASN A 314 8.06 22.35 4.74
CA ASN A 314 8.36 23.59 4.00
C ASN A 314 7.14 24.12 3.25
N LYS A 315 6.12 24.58 3.98
CA LYS A 315 4.84 25.10 3.45
C LYS A 315 4.49 26.46 4.05
N LYS A 316 5.48 27.34 4.23
CA LYS A 316 5.30 28.71 4.76
C LYS A 316 4.41 28.73 6.03
N MET A 317 3.28 29.42 6.00
CA MET A 317 2.36 29.54 7.13
C MET A 317 1.81 28.19 7.62
N MET A 318 1.77 27.17 6.79
CA MET A 318 1.30 25.82 7.16
C MET A 318 2.38 24.95 7.82
N SER A 319 3.63 25.42 7.92
CA SER A 319 4.74 24.66 8.49
C SER A 319 4.47 24.25 9.94
N THR A 320 3.88 25.14 10.75
CA THR A 320 3.51 24.84 12.13
C THR A 320 2.46 23.73 12.22
N LEU A 321 1.45 23.77 11.36
CA LEU A 321 0.43 22.72 11.28
C LEU A 321 1.07 21.38 10.91
N LEU A 322 1.88 21.36 9.84
CA LEU A 322 2.51 20.13 9.37
C LEU A 322 3.47 19.53 10.40
N ALA A 323 4.11 20.36 11.24
CA ALA A 323 4.95 19.90 12.32
C ALA A 323 4.16 19.14 13.43
N THR A 324 2.84 19.32 13.53
CA THR A 324 1.98 18.62 14.50
C THR A 324 1.37 17.32 13.94
N ILE A 325 1.43 17.10 12.64
CA ILE A 325 0.88 15.87 11.99
C ILE A 325 1.86 14.72 12.21
N PRO A 326 1.46 13.62 12.85
CA PRO A 326 2.33 12.46 12.99
C PRO A 326 2.59 11.79 11.65
N ILE A 327 3.83 11.30 11.46
CA ILE A 327 4.23 10.57 10.25
C ILE A 327 4.69 9.18 10.65
N PHE A 328 4.04 8.19 10.08
CA PHE A 328 4.31 6.79 10.32
C PHE A 328 4.82 6.11 9.05
N LEU A 329 5.77 5.19 9.19
CA LEU A 329 6.13 4.27 8.13
C LEU A 329 5.56 2.90 8.46
N VAL A 330 4.80 2.33 7.54
CA VAL A 330 4.14 1.03 7.66
C VAL A 330 5.19 -0.07 7.48
N ARG A 331 5.35 -0.91 8.50
CA ARG A 331 6.22 -2.10 8.50
C ARG A 331 5.44 -3.40 8.33
N HIS A 332 4.12 -3.36 8.50
CA HIS A 332 3.30 -4.56 8.32
C HIS A 332 3.58 -5.19 6.95
N PRO A 333 3.88 -6.51 6.88
CA PRO A 333 4.32 -7.14 5.63
C PRO A 333 3.21 -7.23 4.57
N TYR A 334 1.94 -7.21 4.97
CA TYR A 334 0.77 -7.44 4.11
C TYR A 334 -0.35 -6.41 4.34
N PRO A 335 -0.10 -5.11 4.19
CA PRO A 335 -1.08 -4.09 4.52
C PRO A 335 -2.35 -4.19 3.66
N ALA A 336 -2.23 -4.46 2.35
CA ALA A 336 -3.35 -4.59 1.45
C ALA A 336 -4.23 -5.82 1.77
N LEU A 337 -3.62 -6.95 2.18
CA LEU A 337 -4.37 -8.13 2.61
C LEU A 337 -5.23 -7.83 3.85
N VAL A 338 -4.66 -7.14 4.85
CA VAL A 338 -5.40 -6.73 6.05
C VAL A 338 -6.58 -5.84 5.66
N GLY A 339 -6.34 -4.84 4.83
CA GLY A 339 -7.38 -3.88 4.47
C GLY A 339 -8.49 -4.47 3.63
N VAL A 340 -8.18 -5.27 2.61
CA VAL A 340 -9.20 -5.87 1.76
C VAL A 340 -10.06 -6.88 2.52
N ALA A 341 -9.45 -7.65 3.45
CA ALA A 341 -10.18 -8.55 4.33
C ALA A 341 -11.17 -7.79 5.22
N ARG A 342 -10.73 -6.68 5.83
CA ARG A 342 -11.57 -5.85 6.69
C ARG A 342 -12.68 -5.11 5.93
N LEU A 343 -12.45 -4.74 4.67
CA LEU A 343 -13.50 -4.18 3.82
C LEU A 343 -14.58 -5.21 3.50
N ALA A 344 -14.18 -6.42 3.13
CA ALA A 344 -15.12 -7.49 2.80
C ALA A 344 -15.96 -7.94 4.01
N ASP A 345 -15.36 -7.93 5.21
CA ASP A 345 -16.04 -8.30 6.46
C ASP A 345 -17.14 -7.29 6.83
N LYS A 346 -16.93 -5.99 6.57
CA LYS A 346 -17.92 -4.93 6.83
C LYS A 346 -19.09 -4.92 5.85
N HIS A 347 -18.88 -5.25 4.60
CA HIS A 347 -19.92 -5.20 3.56
C HIS A 347 -21.11 -6.14 3.86
N GLU A 348 -20.92 -7.18 4.65
CA GLU A 348 -22.00 -8.12 5.01
C GLU A 348 -22.85 -7.68 6.21
N HIS A 349 -22.35 -6.75 7.03
CA HIS A 349 -23.08 -6.28 8.20
C HIS A 349 -24.05 -5.12 7.89
N HIS A 350 -24.08 -4.65 6.63
CA HIS A 350 -24.89 -3.51 6.16
C HIS A 350 -25.74 -3.84 4.93
N GLY A 351 -25.86 -5.14 4.53
CA GLY A 351 -26.66 -5.63 3.40
C GLY A 351 -28.01 -6.23 3.82
#